data_9d436c4628d1d96e9a820f0654fea599
#
_entry.id   9d436c4628d1d96e9a820f0654fea599
#
_cell.length_a   1.000
_cell.length_b   1.000
_cell.length_c   1.000
_cell.angle_alpha   90.00
_cell.angle_beta   90.00
_cell.angle_gamma   90.00
#
_symmetry.space_group_name_H-M   'P 1'
#
loop_
_entity.id
_entity.type
_entity.pdbx_description
1 polymer ?
#
loop_
_entity_poly.entity_id
_entity_poly.type
_entity_poly.pdbx_seq_one_letter_code
_entity_poly.pdbx_strand_id
1 'polypeptide(L)'
;MGVLEAIWWLAVGHVVSDFVLQPEFMANAKHPDSECQREKYGPWWLWMGGHGIMNGAVTALILGVWWVGPIEAAHHALTDWAKCKGHVGFWEDQVSHALMKGLLLWIVIN
;
A
#
# COMPACT_ATOMS: atom_id res chain seq x y z
N MET A 1 6.22 -11.77 18.90
CA MET A 1 6.93 -10.57 18.42
C MET A 1 6.52 -9.38 19.27
N GLY A 2 7.47 -8.62 19.76
CA GLY A 2 7.19 -7.42 20.55
C GLY A 2 6.68 -6.27 19.70
N VAL A 3 6.09 -5.25 20.35
CA VAL A 3 5.53 -4.08 19.65
C VAL A 3 6.59 -3.33 18.86
N LEU A 4 7.75 -3.08 19.43
CA LEU A 4 8.83 -2.36 18.74
C LEU A 4 9.34 -3.15 17.53
N GLU A 5 9.44 -4.47 17.66
CA GLU A 5 9.82 -5.34 16.56
C GLU A 5 8.77 -5.30 15.44
N ALA A 6 7.49 -5.33 15.80
CA ALA A 6 6.41 -5.23 14.83
C ALA A 6 6.46 -3.87 14.07
N ILE A 7 6.68 -2.78 14.79
CA ILE A 7 6.83 -1.44 14.18
C ILE A 7 8.00 -1.43 13.19
N TRP A 8 9.13 -2.01 13.59
CA TRP A 8 10.30 -2.12 12.70
C TRP A 8 9.97 -2.89 11.41
N TRP A 9 9.37 -4.08 11.54
CA TRP A 9 9.04 -4.88 10.37
C TRP A 9 7.95 -4.25 9.50
N LEU A 10 6.99 -3.56 10.09
CA LEU A 10 6.00 -2.81 9.32
C LEU A 10 6.65 -1.67 8.53
N ALA A 11 7.62 -0.98 9.11
CA ALA A 11 8.37 0.06 8.41
C ALA A 11 9.20 -0.52 7.27
N VAL A 12 9.92 -1.61 7.51
CA VAL A 12 10.69 -2.32 6.47
C VAL A 12 9.77 -2.82 5.37
N GLY A 13 8.66 -3.47 5.73
CA GLY A 13 7.68 -3.97 4.78
C GLY A 13 7.08 -2.86 3.92
N HIS A 14 6.80 -1.72 4.51
CA HIS A 14 6.30 -0.56 3.77
C HIS A 14 7.32 -0.04 2.76
N VAL A 15 8.56 0.12 3.15
CA VAL A 15 9.63 0.55 2.23
C VAL A 15 9.80 -0.44 1.09
N VAL A 16 9.82 -1.73 1.39
CA VAL A 16 9.96 -2.77 0.37
C VAL A 16 8.78 -2.75 -0.60
N SER A 17 7.55 -2.73 -0.10
CA SER A 17 6.36 -2.81 -0.95
C SER A 17 6.07 -1.53 -1.71
N ASP A 18 6.27 -0.38 -1.09
CA ASP A 18 5.85 0.90 -1.68
C ASP A 18 6.93 1.54 -2.55
N PHE A 19 8.19 1.24 -2.30
CA PHE A 19 9.30 1.83 -3.04
C PHE A 19 10.11 0.81 -3.83
N VAL A 20 10.63 -0.23 -3.18
CA VAL A 20 11.55 -1.18 -3.84
C VAL A 20 10.82 -2.05 -4.87
N LEU A 21 9.63 -2.57 -4.51
CA LEU A 21 8.82 -3.42 -5.39
C LEU A 21 7.84 -2.63 -6.27
N GLN A 22 8.00 -1.32 -6.33
CA GLN A 22 7.23 -0.47 -7.24
C GLN A 22 8.16 0.16 -8.28
N PRO A 23 8.48 -0.57 -9.38
CA PRO A 23 9.28 0.00 -10.45
C PRO A 23 8.51 1.11 -11.18
N GLU A 24 9.25 1.91 -11.94
CA GLU A 24 8.69 3.06 -12.65
C GLU A 24 7.48 2.69 -13.52
N PHE A 25 7.54 1.56 -14.23
CA PHE A 25 6.41 1.15 -15.07
C PHE A 25 5.14 0.91 -14.25
N MET A 26 5.24 0.35 -13.05
CA MET A 26 4.10 0.11 -12.17
C MET A 26 3.54 1.43 -11.63
N ALA A 27 4.42 2.36 -11.24
CA ALA A 27 4.02 3.68 -10.77
C ALA A 27 3.21 4.43 -11.85
N ASN A 28 3.59 4.27 -13.11
CA ASN A 28 2.88 4.84 -14.25
C ASN A 28 1.61 4.05 -14.58
N ALA A 29 1.69 2.70 -14.60
CA ALA A 29 0.57 1.84 -14.99
C ALA A 29 -0.62 1.92 -14.05
N LYS A 30 -0.38 2.12 -12.75
CA LYS A 30 -1.46 2.25 -11.75
C LYS A 30 -2.16 3.61 -11.76
N HIS A 31 -1.59 4.60 -12.45
CA HIS A 31 -2.17 5.94 -12.50
C HIS A 31 -3.46 5.93 -13.32
N PRO A 32 -4.60 6.46 -12.79
CA PRO A 32 -5.87 6.45 -13.51
C PRO A 32 -5.85 7.15 -14.87
N ASP A 33 -4.94 8.11 -15.06
CA ASP A 33 -4.81 8.89 -16.27
C ASP A 33 -3.77 8.32 -17.26
N SER A 34 -3.30 7.07 -17.05
CA SER A 34 -2.26 6.43 -17.86
C SER A 34 -2.82 5.68 -19.08
N GLU A 35 -3.71 6.30 -19.84
CA GLU A 35 -4.35 5.64 -21.00
C GLU A 35 -3.35 5.12 -22.03
N CYS A 36 -2.25 5.83 -22.23
CA CYS A 36 -1.19 5.41 -23.16
C CYS A 36 -0.51 4.10 -22.73
N GLN A 37 -0.63 3.69 -21.47
CA GLN A 37 -0.04 2.45 -20.95
C GLN A 37 -1.01 1.27 -21.00
N ARG A 38 -2.30 1.53 -21.22
CA ARG A 38 -3.37 0.51 -21.14
C ARG A 38 -3.13 -0.66 -22.10
N GLU A 39 -2.77 -0.39 -23.32
CA GLU A 39 -2.55 -1.44 -24.33
C GLU A 39 -1.38 -2.32 -23.98
N LYS A 40 -0.35 -1.76 -23.34
CA LYS A 40 0.87 -2.48 -23.01
C LYS A 40 0.74 -3.26 -21.70
N TYR A 41 0.12 -2.66 -20.68
CA TYR A 41 0.12 -3.19 -19.32
C TYR A 41 -1.26 -3.56 -18.78
N GLY A 42 -2.32 -3.31 -19.54
CA GLY A 42 -3.69 -3.53 -19.09
C GLY A 42 -4.25 -2.32 -18.32
N PRO A 43 -5.45 -2.47 -17.72
CA PRO A 43 -6.12 -1.34 -17.09
C PRO A 43 -5.41 -0.90 -15.80
N TRP A 44 -5.46 0.39 -15.52
CA TRP A 44 -4.81 1.00 -14.36
C TRP A 44 -5.29 0.39 -13.02
N TRP A 45 -6.58 0.07 -12.91
CA TRP A 45 -7.14 -0.46 -11.67
C TRP A 45 -6.58 -1.82 -11.30
N LEU A 46 -6.14 -2.60 -12.29
CA LEU A 46 -5.46 -3.88 -12.03
C LEU A 46 -4.12 -3.66 -11.33
N TRP A 47 -3.35 -2.69 -11.78
CA TRP A 47 -2.06 -2.36 -11.17
C TRP A 47 -2.23 -1.66 -9.82
N MET A 48 -3.20 -0.74 -9.72
CA MET A 48 -3.53 -0.08 -8.46
C MET A 48 -3.98 -1.10 -7.42
N GLY A 49 -4.90 -1.99 -7.79
CA GLY A 49 -5.38 -3.06 -6.91
C GLY A 49 -4.27 -4.05 -6.54
N GLY A 50 -3.46 -4.46 -7.51
CA GLY A 50 -2.34 -5.35 -7.28
C GLY A 50 -1.30 -4.76 -6.31
N HIS A 51 -0.99 -3.49 -6.45
CA HIS A 51 -0.08 -2.79 -5.54
C HIS A 51 -0.66 -2.72 -4.13
N GLY A 52 -1.96 -2.43 -4.01
CA GLY A 52 -2.65 -2.45 -2.73
C GLY A 52 -2.64 -3.83 -2.06
N ILE A 53 -2.94 -4.88 -2.83
CA ILE A 53 -2.93 -6.27 -2.34
C ILE A 53 -1.53 -6.66 -1.85
N MET A 54 -0.49 -6.28 -2.57
CA MET A 54 0.89 -6.56 -2.17
C MET A 54 1.20 -5.91 -0.82
N ASN A 55 0.83 -4.66 -0.63
CA ASN A 55 1.02 -3.96 0.64
C ASN A 55 0.21 -4.62 1.76
N GLY A 56 -1.03 -4.99 1.48
CA GLY A 56 -1.88 -5.68 2.45
C GLY A 56 -1.34 -7.04 2.84
N ALA A 57 -0.86 -7.81 1.87
CA ALA A 57 -0.27 -9.13 2.11
C ALA A 57 0.98 -9.04 3.01
N VAL A 58 1.85 -8.06 2.76
CA VAL A 58 3.04 -7.85 3.60
C VAL A 58 2.64 -7.53 5.04
N THR A 59 1.68 -6.63 5.24
CA THR A 59 1.18 -6.29 6.57
C THR A 59 0.56 -7.51 7.27
N ALA A 60 -0.25 -8.27 6.56
CA ALA A 60 -0.89 -9.48 7.10
C ALA A 60 0.15 -10.53 7.52
N LEU A 61 1.18 -10.75 6.71
CA LEU A 61 2.26 -11.68 7.03
C LEU A 61 3.04 -11.24 8.27
N ILE A 62 3.35 -9.95 8.38
CA ILE A 62 4.09 -9.41 9.52
C ILE A 62 3.27 -9.55 10.81
N LEU A 63 1.99 -9.17 10.77
CA LEU A 63 1.13 -9.23 11.96
C LEU A 63 0.60 -10.63 12.27
N GLY A 64 0.71 -11.56 11.32
CA GLY A 64 0.24 -12.94 11.50
C GLY A 64 -1.28 -13.08 11.51
N VAL A 65 -2.00 -12.11 10.93
CA VAL A 65 -3.47 -12.07 10.90
C VAL A 65 -3.95 -11.75 9.50
N TRP A 66 -4.62 -12.69 8.85
CA TRP A 66 -4.99 -12.56 7.44
C TRP A 66 -5.95 -11.40 7.14
N TRP A 67 -6.90 -11.15 8.05
CA TRP A 67 -7.98 -10.18 7.78
C TRP A 67 -7.48 -8.72 7.71
N VAL A 68 -6.31 -8.40 8.25
CA VAL A 68 -5.73 -7.06 8.08
C VAL A 68 -5.30 -6.81 6.63
N GLY A 69 -5.00 -7.87 5.89
CA GLY A 69 -4.58 -7.77 4.49
C GLY A 69 -5.58 -7.03 3.61
N PRO A 70 -6.83 -7.51 3.49
CA PRO A 70 -7.85 -6.82 2.70
C PRO A 70 -8.11 -5.38 3.15
N ILE A 71 -8.09 -5.12 4.44
CA ILE A 71 -8.31 -3.77 4.99
C ILE A 71 -7.16 -2.83 4.56
N GLU A 72 -5.93 -3.26 4.75
CA GLU A 72 -4.76 -2.50 4.33
C GLU A 72 -4.75 -2.30 2.81
N ALA A 73 -5.07 -3.36 2.05
CA ALA A 73 -5.11 -3.30 0.59
C ALA A 73 -6.09 -2.22 0.09
N ALA A 74 -7.30 -2.20 0.66
CA ALA A 74 -8.32 -1.23 0.30
C ALA A 74 -7.90 0.19 0.66
N HIS A 75 -7.38 0.40 1.85
CA HIS A 75 -6.90 1.70 2.30
C HIS A 75 -5.72 2.18 1.45
N HIS A 76 -4.76 1.30 1.19
CA HIS A 76 -3.57 1.63 0.40
C HIS A 76 -3.95 2.04 -1.02
N ALA A 77 -4.80 1.26 -1.67
CA ALA A 77 -5.27 1.56 -3.02
C ALA A 77 -6.05 2.88 -3.08
N LEU A 78 -6.94 3.13 -2.11
CA LEU A 78 -7.73 4.36 -2.06
C LEU A 78 -6.84 5.59 -1.84
N THR A 79 -5.89 5.51 -0.91
CA THR A 79 -4.97 6.62 -0.61
C THR A 79 -4.06 6.89 -1.80
N ASP A 80 -3.56 5.84 -2.43
CA ASP A 80 -2.69 5.95 -3.61
C ASP A 80 -3.45 6.54 -4.80
N TRP A 81 -4.70 6.14 -4.99
CA TRP A 81 -5.58 6.73 -6.00
C TRP A 81 -5.76 8.24 -5.76
N ALA A 82 -6.04 8.62 -4.51
CA ALA A 82 -6.19 10.03 -4.15
C ALA A 82 -4.92 10.84 -4.42
N LYS A 83 -3.74 10.26 -4.16
CA LYS A 83 -2.46 10.89 -4.49
C LYS A 83 -2.30 11.05 -6.01
N CYS A 84 -2.58 10.02 -6.78
CA CYS A 84 -2.50 10.07 -8.24
C CYS A 84 -3.43 11.14 -8.82
N LYS A 85 -4.59 11.34 -8.24
CA LYS A 85 -5.55 12.37 -8.66
C LYS A 85 -5.25 13.76 -8.12
N GLY A 86 -4.21 13.92 -7.31
CA GLY A 86 -3.81 15.21 -6.76
C GLY A 86 -4.61 15.67 -5.55
N HIS A 87 -5.43 14.80 -4.95
CA HIS A 87 -6.20 15.14 -3.75
C HIS A 87 -5.35 15.19 -2.49
N VAL A 88 -4.26 14.42 -2.44
CA VAL A 88 -3.31 14.41 -1.32
C VAL A 88 -1.90 14.49 -1.86
N GLY A 89 -1.00 15.10 -1.08
CA GLY A 89 0.42 15.17 -1.42
C GLY A 89 1.19 13.93 -1.01
N PHE A 90 2.47 13.88 -1.39
CA PHE A 90 3.35 12.75 -1.07
C PHE A 90 3.41 12.47 0.44
N TRP A 91 3.65 13.50 1.25
CA TRP A 91 3.79 13.31 2.70
C TRP A 91 2.48 12.92 3.38
N GLU A 92 1.35 13.50 2.94
CA GLU A 92 0.03 13.13 3.43
C GLU A 92 -0.30 11.67 3.13
N ASP A 93 0.06 11.20 1.94
CA ASP A 93 -0.05 9.81 1.54
C ASP A 93 0.78 8.89 2.45
N GLN A 94 2.05 9.24 2.69
CA GLN A 94 2.94 8.45 3.53
C GLN A 94 2.47 8.42 5.00
N VAL A 95 2.03 9.54 5.54
CA VAL A 95 1.48 9.62 6.90
C VAL A 95 0.22 8.77 7.01
N SER A 96 -0.66 8.81 6.01
CA SER A 96 -1.88 8.00 6.00
C SER A 96 -1.56 6.51 6.04
N HIS A 97 -0.58 6.05 5.26
CA HIS A 97 -0.14 4.64 5.29
C HIS A 97 0.42 4.25 6.66
N ALA A 98 1.24 5.11 7.26
CA ALA A 98 1.81 4.86 8.58
C ALA A 98 0.73 4.79 9.66
N LEU A 99 -0.24 5.69 9.63
CA LEU A 99 -1.36 5.71 10.57
C LEU A 99 -2.21 4.44 10.46
N MET A 100 -2.49 3.98 9.25
CA MET A 100 -3.27 2.75 9.05
C MET A 100 -2.52 1.54 9.61
N LYS A 101 -1.23 1.42 9.35
CA LYS A 101 -0.42 0.33 9.88
C LYS A 101 -0.37 0.36 11.41
N GLY A 102 -0.22 1.54 11.99
CA GLY A 102 -0.26 1.72 13.44
C GLY A 102 -1.61 1.32 14.04
N LEU A 103 -2.70 1.70 13.38
CA LEU A 103 -4.05 1.32 13.80
C LEU A 103 -4.26 -0.18 13.75
N LEU A 104 -3.84 -0.83 12.66
CA LEU A 104 -3.96 -2.28 12.51
C LEU A 104 -3.13 -3.02 13.56
N LEU A 105 -1.91 -2.56 13.81
CA LEU A 105 -1.08 -3.11 14.88
C LEU A 105 -1.79 -2.99 16.23
N TRP A 106 -2.33 -1.80 16.53
CA TRP A 106 -3.04 -1.58 17.80
C TRP A 106 -4.24 -2.52 17.95
N ILE A 107 -5.04 -2.69 16.89
CA ILE A 107 -6.20 -3.59 16.91
C ILE A 107 -5.76 -5.04 17.14
N VAL A 108 -4.70 -5.48 16.47
CA VAL A 108 -4.21 -6.87 16.57
C VAL A 108 -3.68 -7.19 17.97
N ILE A 109 -3.00 -6.25 18.64
CA ILE A 109 -2.44 -6.48 19.97
C ILE A 109 -3.44 -6.24 21.11
N ASN A 110 -4.58 -5.65 20.83
CA ASN A 110 -5.65 -5.43 21.79
C ASN A 110 -6.89 -6.24 21.44
#